data_688e1824fda71d1b4f98ac4671f243e1
#
_entry.id   688e1824fda71d1b4f98ac4671f243e1
#
_cell.length_a   1.000
_cell.length_b   1.000
_cell.length_c   1.000
_cell.angle_alpha   90.00
_cell.angle_beta   90.00
_cell.angle_gamma   90.00
#
_symmetry.space_group_name_H-M   'P 1'
#
loop_
_entity.id
_entity.type
_entity.pdbx_description
1 polymer ?
#
loop_
_entity_poly.entity_id
_entity_poly.type
_entity_poly.pdbx_seq_one_letter_code
_entity_poly.pdbx_strand_id
1 'polypeptide(L)'
;MVGAVMAIQKLDKNSATHAVTGTNMKHTTYRRALAAALAILAPLAANAADASYTDRIIVKYRTTPASSVAQAAQMRGTELPAARMGLAMRSLRITALGSHVLKADRKLSLAEAERLADDIMAADPNVEYAEPDRIMHVTFTPNDTRYNEQWNLFESTAGINAPAAWDRSTGSGVVVAVLDTGYRPHGDLNANILQGYDFISDAFTANDGGGRDNDARDPGDWLDPGDCGPHDPFDLVPSSWHGTHVAGIIAARTNNSRGVAGVAHNARVVPVRVFGKCGGSTSDIVDAILWAAGVPVQGTPANANPAKVINMSFGSPGGCGTSMQSAINSARSMGVSVIAAAGNDGLDGWDFAPASCSGAVSVASVNRSGGKSSFSNFGTVVKLAAPGGEKPVVSEANDILSTLNNGSTSPGSDSYVFYHGTSMATPHVSGVAALMLSLKPTLKPDDVTYLLQSTTRHFPSACSQCGAGIVNARAAVDAATGSPPGVAEVGPNDTSSQAQAIANANTIVNAAMSSTADSDYTSVSLPAGRWLTATLIPNPNSDYDLQLYDGGNTLLAVSRFGTGVVDTVTVRNISRANATYYVRVVYYSGSSGTTNGKYALRLNW
;
A
#
# COMPACT_ATOMS: atom_id res chain seq x y z
N MET A 1 11.12 -16.92 21.33
CA MET A 1 12.35 -16.49 20.63
C MET A 1 12.14 -15.11 20.01
N VAL A 2 12.14 -14.08 20.83
CA VAL A 2 12.00 -12.66 20.40
C VAL A 2 13.28 -11.87 20.76
N GLY A 3 14.36 -12.54 21.04
CA GLY A 3 15.58 -11.96 21.56
C GLY A 3 16.78 -11.87 20.62
N ALA A 4 16.63 -11.60 19.33
CA ALA A 4 17.76 -11.59 18.40
C ALA A 4 17.85 -10.33 17.51
N VAL A 5 17.57 -9.13 18.03
CA VAL A 5 17.58 -7.92 17.18
C VAL A 5 18.50 -6.81 17.69
N MET A 6 19.11 -6.92 18.87
CA MET A 6 20.04 -5.88 19.35
C MET A 6 21.26 -6.45 20.04
N ALA A 7 22.19 -7.03 19.33
CA ALA A 7 23.56 -7.22 19.84
C ALA A 7 24.52 -7.39 18.68
N ILE A 8 24.99 -6.34 18.06
CA ILE A 8 26.33 -6.20 17.45
C ILE A 8 26.54 -4.69 17.16
N GLN A 9 26.98 -3.96 18.16
CA GLN A 9 27.76 -2.72 17.99
C GLN A 9 28.67 -2.54 19.18
N LYS A 10 29.82 -3.17 19.11
CA LYS A 10 31.09 -2.67 19.71
C LYS A 10 32.13 -3.75 19.52
N LEU A 11 33.06 -3.46 18.64
CA LEU A 11 34.47 -3.89 18.65
C LEU A 11 35.00 -3.68 17.23
N ASP A 12 35.67 -2.59 17.00
CA ASP A 12 37.10 -2.55 16.73
C ASP A 12 37.57 -1.11 16.49
N LYS A 13 38.25 -0.59 17.48
CA LYS A 13 39.26 0.46 17.30
C LYS A 13 40.53 -0.10 17.93
N ASN A 14 41.45 -0.56 17.10
CA ASN A 14 42.88 -0.28 17.30
C ASN A 14 43.76 -1.02 16.30
N SER A 15 44.79 -0.25 15.91
CA SER A 15 46.10 -0.65 15.33
C SER A 15 46.05 -1.01 13.82
N ALA A 16 47.00 -0.61 13.02
CA ALA A 16 48.24 0.13 13.21
C ALA A 16 48.74 0.58 11.83
N THR A 17 49.34 1.73 11.82
CA THR A 17 50.25 2.27 10.82
C THR A 17 51.30 1.27 10.31
N HIS A 18 51.43 1.18 8.99
CA HIS A 18 52.74 1.01 8.35
C HIS A 18 52.77 1.72 7.00
N ALA A 19 53.67 2.70 6.96
CA ALA A 19 54.10 3.39 5.75
C ALA A 19 55.13 2.52 5.01
N VAL A 20 55.04 2.43 3.69
CA VAL A 20 56.19 2.19 2.81
C VAL A 20 56.04 3.03 1.53
N THR A 21 57.01 3.87 1.43
CA THR A 21 57.59 4.66 0.35
C THR A 21 57.34 4.24 -1.10
N GLY A 22 57.11 5.23 -1.87
CA GLY A 22 57.27 5.70 -3.20
C GLY A 22 58.02 4.95 -4.28
N THR A 23 57.53 5.17 -5.47
CA THR A 23 58.32 5.44 -6.67
C THR A 23 57.51 6.19 -7.71
N ASN A 24 58.05 7.29 -8.14
CA ASN A 24 57.63 8.09 -9.30
C ASN A 24 57.80 7.26 -10.61
N MET A 25 56.82 7.36 -11.52
CA MET A 25 57.14 7.39 -12.95
C MET A 25 55.96 7.99 -13.77
N LYS A 26 56.29 9.17 -14.32
CA LYS A 26 55.97 9.79 -15.62
C LYS A 26 54.53 9.79 -16.18
N HIS A 27 54.01 10.98 -16.25
CA HIS A 27 53.06 11.45 -17.26
C HIS A 27 53.44 11.07 -18.68
N THR A 28 52.54 10.53 -19.45
CA THR A 28 52.31 10.92 -20.86
C THR A 28 50.98 10.35 -21.37
N THR A 29 50.12 11.25 -21.90
CA THR A 29 49.15 11.07 -23.00
C THR A 29 48.16 9.89 -22.93
N TYR A 30 46.95 10.17 -22.47
CA TYR A 30 45.69 9.70 -23.06
C TYR A 30 44.54 10.70 -22.74
N ARG A 31 44.63 11.86 -23.36
CA ARG A 31 43.48 12.73 -23.59
C ARG A 31 42.99 12.43 -24.99
N ARG A 32 41.95 11.64 -25.15
CA ARG A 32 41.01 11.52 -26.27
C ARG A 32 40.47 10.09 -26.36
N ALA A 33 39.55 9.72 -25.47
CA ALA A 33 38.59 8.62 -25.62
C ALA A 33 37.67 8.48 -24.41
N LEU A 34 37.14 9.58 -23.85
CA LEU A 34 36.12 9.51 -22.78
C LEU A 34 35.07 10.63 -22.94
N ALA A 35 34.60 10.78 -24.18
CA ALA A 35 33.55 11.74 -24.52
C ALA A 35 32.46 11.15 -25.41
N ALA A 36 32.20 9.83 -25.31
CA ALA A 36 31.15 9.19 -26.11
C ALA A 36 30.49 7.99 -25.42
N ALA A 37 30.37 7.98 -24.08
CA ALA A 37 29.66 6.92 -23.36
C ALA A 37 28.91 7.41 -22.10
N LEU A 38 28.49 8.68 -22.07
CA LEU A 38 27.69 9.24 -20.98
C LEU A 38 26.39 9.89 -21.45
N ALA A 39 25.82 9.36 -22.50
CA ALA A 39 24.49 9.77 -22.94
C ALA A 39 23.74 8.50 -23.33
N ILE A 40 23.18 7.77 -22.40
CA ILE A 40 22.01 6.87 -22.47
C ILE A 40 21.98 6.10 -21.13
N LEU A 41 21.48 6.74 -20.09
CA LEU A 41 20.86 6.14 -18.90
C LEU A 41 20.26 7.28 -18.08
N ALA A 42 19.35 8.05 -18.70
CA ALA A 42 18.28 8.66 -17.93
C ALA A 42 17.32 7.51 -17.64
N PRO A 43 17.08 7.12 -16.37
CA PRO A 43 15.90 6.37 -16.07
C PRO A 43 14.73 7.27 -16.48
N LEU A 44 13.94 6.86 -17.46
CA LEU A 44 12.56 7.27 -17.55
C LEU A 44 11.93 6.86 -16.20
N ALA A 45 11.94 7.81 -15.25
CA ALA A 45 10.98 7.80 -14.18
C ALA A 45 9.63 7.88 -14.88
N ALA A 46 9.04 6.73 -15.16
CA ALA A 46 7.61 6.63 -15.38
C ALA A 46 7.00 7.09 -14.05
N ASN A 47 6.73 8.40 -13.95
CA ASN A 47 5.81 8.90 -12.96
C ASN A 47 4.59 7.99 -13.08
N ALA A 48 4.28 7.24 -12.02
CA ALA A 48 2.96 6.72 -11.80
C ALA A 48 2.08 7.97 -11.72
N ALA A 49 1.59 8.42 -12.89
CA ALA A 49 0.69 9.54 -12.98
C ALA A 49 -0.50 9.15 -12.11
N ASP A 50 -0.72 9.96 -11.10
CA ASP A 50 -2.00 10.04 -10.41
C ASP A 50 -3.05 9.92 -11.50
N ALA A 51 -3.93 8.91 -11.42
CA ALA A 51 -4.96 8.71 -12.41
C ALA A 51 -6.01 9.80 -12.24
N SER A 52 -5.60 11.03 -12.56
CA SER A 52 -6.48 12.17 -12.62
C SER A 52 -7.35 12.01 -13.85
N TYR A 53 -8.65 12.03 -13.64
CA TYR A 53 -9.65 11.98 -14.69
C TYR A 53 -10.17 13.38 -14.94
N THR A 54 -10.41 13.70 -16.21
CA THR A 54 -11.20 14.87 -16.58
C THR A 54 -12.24 14.48 -17.62
N ASP A 55 -13.36 15.19 -17.65
CA ASP A 55 -14.33 15.12 -18.73
C ASP A 55 -14.27 16.37 -19.61
N ARG A 56 -13.18 17.18 -19.50
CA ARG A 56 -13.11 18.47 -20.16
C ARG A 56 -11.77 18.69 -20.85
N ILE A 57 -11.84 19.38 -22.00
CA ILE A 57 -10.70 19.86 -22.78
C ILE A 57 -10.85 21.37 -22.93
N ILE A 58 -9.76 22.12 -22.76
CA ILE A 58 -9.67 23.55 -23.06
C ILE A 58 -9.10 23.67 -24.45
N VAL A 59 -9.79 24.40 -25.35
CA VAL A 59 -9.34 24.62 -26.74
C VAL A 59 -9.31 26.12 -27.02
N LYS A 60 -8.17 26.63 -27.43
CA LYS A 60 -7.98 28.01 -27.87
C LYS A 60 -7.74 28.05 -29.38
N TYR A 61 -8.44 28.93 -30.04
CA TYR A 61 -8.25 29.21 -31.47
C TYR A 61 -7.48 30.50 -31.69
N ARG A 62 -6.64 30.55 -32.73
CA ARG A 62 -5.81 31.72 -33.13
C ARG A 62 -6.65 32.94 -33.51
N THR A 63 -7.83 32.68 -34.08
CA THR A 63 -8.77 33.72 -34.49
C THR A 63 -10.15 33.40 -33.91
N THR A 64 -10.79 34.41 -33.34
CA THR A 64 -12.18 34.32 -32.89
C THR A 64 -13.09 34.78 -34.00
N PRO A 65 -13.97 33.91 -34.55
CA PRO A 65 -14.90 34.29 -35.61
C PRO A 65 -15.90 35.33 -35.15
N ALA A 66 -16.21 36.28 -36.01
CA ALA A 66 -17.15 37.38 -35.75
C ALA A 66 -18.62 36.91 -35.74
N SER A 67 -18.95 35.70 -36.19
CA SER A 67 -20.34 35.22 -36.26
C SER A 67 -20.50 33.86 -35.54
N SER A 68 -21.72 33.63 -35.02
CA SER A 68 -22.10 32.37 -34.36
C SER A 68 -22.04 31.15 -35.29
N VAL A 69 -22.27 31.36 -36.58
CA VAL A 69 -22.19 30.29 -37.61
C VAL A 69 -20.72 29.87 -37.82
N ALA A 70 -19.79 30.83 -37.84
CA ALA A 70 -18.37 30.54 -37.99
C ALA A 70 -17.78 29.93 -36.69
N GLN A 71 -18.28 30.30 -35.49
CA GLN A 71 -17.98 29.66 -34.24
C GLN A 71 -18.44 28.20 -34.20
N ALA A 72 -19.63 27.92 -34.67
CA ALA A 72 -20.17 26.55 -34.79
C ALA A 72 -19.37 25.72 -35.80
N ALA A 73 -18.86 26.33 -36.87
CA ALA A 73 -17.99 25.66 -37.83
C ALA A 73 -16.61 25.30 -37.26
N GLN A 74 -16.03 26.21 -36.44
CA GLN A 74 -14.78 25.92 -35.70
C GLN A 74 -14.92 24.73 -34.75
N MET A 75 -16.05 24.64 -34.05
CA MET A 75 -16.32 23.53 -33.12
C MET A 75 -16.38 22.16 -33.82
N ARG A 76 -16.80 22.10 -35.09
CA ARG A 76 -16.80 20.83 -35.86
C ARG A 76 -15.40 20.23 -36.06
N GLY A 77 -14.34 21.05 -36.02
CA GLY A 77 -12.97 20.58 -36.05
C GLY A 77 -12.58 19.69 -34.85
N THR A 78 -13.27 19.85 -33.72
CA THR A 78 -13.05 19.05 -32.51
C THR A 78 -13.90 17.78 -32.47
N GLU A 79 -14.97 17.70 -33.26
CA GLU A 79 -15.90 16.56 -33.25
C GLU A 79 -15.29 15.31 -33.87
N LEU A 80 -14.48 15.44 -34.91
CA LEU A 80 -13.88 14.31 -35.64
C LEU A 80 -12.83 13.56 -34.79
N PRO A 81 -11.88 14.22 -34.12
CA PRO A 81 -10.97 13.58 -33.17
C PRO A 81 -11.71 12.90 -32.02
N ALA A 82 -12.71 13.56 -31.44
CA ALA A 82 -13.50 13.01 -30.35
C ALA A 82 -14.30 11.76 -30.80
N ALA A 83 -14.93 11.80 -31.98
CA ALA A 83 -15.67 10.68 -32.52
C ALA A 83 -14.78 9.44 -32.81
N ARG A 84 -13.51 9.62 -33.20
CA ARG A 84 -12.54 8.53 -33.34
C ARG A 84 -12.28 7.80 -32.04
N MET A 85 -12.43 8.49 -30.90
CA MET A 85 -12.33 7.93 -29.56
C MET A 85 -13.68 7.51 -28.96
N GLY A 86 -14.74 7.52 -29.78
CA GLY A 86 -16.11 7.19 -29.33
C GLY A 86 -16.72 8.21 -28.35
N LEU A 87 -16.31 9.48 -28.45
CA LEU A 87 -16.72 10.55 -27.53
C LEU A 87 -17.66 11.53 -28.24
N ALA A 88 -18.67 11.98 -27.52
CA ALA A 88 -19.49 13.15 -27.86
C ALA A 88 -19.03 14.35 -27.02
N MET A 89 -18.72 15.46 -27.70
CA MET A 89 -18.26 16.70 -27.06
C MET A 89 -19.34 17.78 -27.11
N ARG A 90 -19.45 18.56 -26.05
CA ARG A 90 -20.32 19.75 -26.02
C ARG A 90 -19.59 20.95 -25.40
N SER A 91 -19.85 22.14 -25.91
CA SER A 91 -19.33 23.36 -25.30
C SER A 91 -20.01 23.61 -23.96
N LEU A 92 -19.22 23.91 -22.93
CA LEU A 92 -19.71 24.34 -21.63
C LEU A 92 -19.72 25.86 -21.49
N ARG A 93 -18.59 26.47 -21.82
CA ARG A 93 -18.36 27.92 -21.67
C ARG A 93 -17.13 28.36 -22.44
N ILE A 94 -16.97 29.68 -22.55
CA ILE A 94 -15.74 30.32 -23.00
C ILE A 94 -15.07 30.96 -21.78
N THR A 95 -13.75 30.81 -21.65
CA THR A 95 -12.96 31.45 -20.60
C THR A 95 -12.78 32.94 -20.89
N ALA A 96 -12.34 33.73 -19.90
CA ALA A 96 -12.01 35.12 -20.11
C ALA A 96 -10.87 35.37 -21.14
N LEU A 97 -10.03 34.35 -21.37
CA LEU A 97 -8.99 34.35 -22.40
C LEU A 97 -9.53 33.94 -23.79
N GLY A 98 -10.84 33.67 -23.92
CA GLY A 98 -11.47 33.28 -25.18
C GLY A 98 -11.24 31.83 -25.56
N SER A 99 -10.80 30.97 -24.65
CA SER A 99 -10.68 29.53 -24.87
C SER A 99 -12.01 28.82 -24.62
N HIS A 100 -12.36 27.85 -25.44
CA HIS A 100 -13.56 27.05 -25.27
C HIS A 100 -13.28 25.90 -24.29
N VAL A 101 -14.15 25.72 -23.29
CA VAL A 101 -14.16 24.54 -22.44
C VAL A 101 -15.17 23.57 -22.99
N LEU A 102 -14.70 22.46 -23.50
CA LEU A 102 -15.51 21.38 -24.09
C LEU A 102 -15.65 20.24 -23.08
N LYS A 103 -16.83 19.67 -22.97
CA LYS A 103 -17.12 18.55 -22.08
C LYS A 103 -17.41 17.29 -22.89
N ALA A 104 -16.70 16.20 -22.57
CA ALA A 104 -16.99 14.86 -23.07
C ALA A 104 -18.18 14.23 -22.34
N ASP A 105 -18.82 13.25 -22.96
CA ASP A 105 -19.95 12.49 -22.41
C ASP A 105 -19.52 11.45 -21.35
N ARG A 106 -18.21 11.16 -21.26
CA ARG A 106 -17.62 10.32 -20.19
C ARG A 106 -16.35 10.96 -19.61
N LYS A 107 -15.92 10.47 -18.45
CA LYS A 107 -14.60 10.79 -17.89
C LYS A 107 -13.50 10.14 -18.73
N LEU A 108 -12.42 10.87 -18.93
CA LEU A 108 -11.21 10.46 -19.62
C LEU A 108 -10.08 10.34 -18.60
N SER A 109 -9.23 9.36 -18.72
CA SER A 109 -7.92 9.38 -18.06
C SER A 109 -7.11 10.57 -18.59
N LEU A 110 -6.16 11.05 -17.82
CA LEU A 110 -5.32 12.18 -18.26
C LEU A 110 -4.63 11.87 -19.59
N ALA A 111 -4.14 10.63 -19.78
CA ALA A 111 -3.51 10.21 -21.03
C ALA A 111 -4.49 10.16 -22.23
N GLU A 112 -5.76 9.82 -22.01
CA GLU A 112 -6.80 9.92 -23.05
C GLU A 112 -7.12 11.37 -23.38
N ALA A 113 -7.19 12.22 -22.36
CA ALA A 113 -7.48 13.65 -22.53
C ALA A 113 -6.32 14.37 -23.22
N GLU A 114 -5.06 14.02 -22.92
CA GLU A 114 -3.87 14.52 -23.60
C GLU A 114 -3.86 14.10 -25.09
N ARG A 115 -4.12 12.81 -25.37
CA ARG A 115 -4.24 12.35 -26.77
C ARG A 115 -5.33 13.06 -27.53
N LEU A 116 -6.51 13.24 -26.92
CA LEU A 116 -7.59 13.98 -27.55
C LEU A 116 -7.19 15.43 -27.86
N ALA A 117 -6.48 16.08 -26.93
CA ALA A 117 -5.98 17.43 -27.14
C ALA A 117 -4.95 17.50 -28.30
N ASP A 118 -4.02 16.54 -28.35
CA ASP A 118 -3.06 16.43 -29.46
C ASP A 118 -3.73 16.17 -30.80
N ASP A 119 -4.71 15.26 -30.83
CA ASP A 119 -5.50 14.95 -32.03
C ASP A 119 -6.32 16.17 -32.52
N ILE A 120 -6.85 16.99 -31.61
CA ILE A 120 -7.54 18.24 -31.94
C ILE A 120 -6.57 19.25 -32.56
N MET A 121 -5.38 19.43 -31.98
CA MET A 121 -4.36 20.32 -32.53
C MET A 121 -3.87 19.85 -33.90
N ALA A 122 -3.71 18.54 -34.10
CA ALA A 122 -3.29 17.96 -35.37
C ALA A 122 -4.36 18.07 -36.47
N ALA A 123 -5.66 18.04 -36.09
CA ALA A 123 -6.77 18.08 -37.04
C ALA A 123 -7.13 19.50 -37.52
N ASP A 124 -6.84 20.54 -36.74
CA ASP A 124 -7.18 21.92 -37.07
C ASP A 124 -6.01 22.89 -36.83
N PRO A 125 -5.35 23.38 -37.88
CA PRO A 125 -4.25 24.35 -37.79
C PRO A 125 -4.63 25.70 -37.16
N ASN A 126 -5.92 26.03 -37.07
CA ASN A 126 -6.40 27.24 -36.41
C ASN A 126 -6.44 27.09 -34.88
N VAL A 127 -6.28 25.91 -34.34
CA VAL A 127 -6.12 25.69 -32.91
C VAL A 127 -4.75 26.24 -32.48
N GLU A 128 -4.74 27.13 -31.53
CA GLU A 128 -3.54 27.67 -30.93
C GLU A 128 -2.96 26.70 -29.91
N TYR A 129 -3.83 26.19 -29.03
CA TYR A 129 -3.55 25.09 -28.10
C TYR A 129 -4.82 24.33 -27.76
N ALA A 130 -4.65 23.06 -27.40
CA ALA A 130 -5.64 22.24 -26.73
C ALA A 130 -4.97 21.55 -25.55
N GLU A 131 -5.66 21.44 -24.42
CA GLU A 131 -5.13 20.80 -23.22
C GLU A 131 -6.25 20.25 -22.32
N PRO A 132 -5.99 19.22 -21.51
CA PRO A 132 -6.93 18.78 -20.51
C PRO A 132 -7.26 19.88 -19.49
N ASP A 133 -8.56 20.08 -19.20
CA ASP A 133 -8.98 20.92 -18.06
C ASP A 133 -8.78 20.11 -16.78
N ARG A 134 -7.59 20.25 -16.20
CA ARG A 134 -7.15 19.48 -15.03
C ARG A 134 -7.80 20.01 -13.77
N ILE A 135 -8.21 19.12 -12.90
CA ILE A 135 -8.67 19.50 -11.56
C ILE A 135 -7.44 19.82 -10.71
N MET A 136 -7.32 21.07 -10.30
CA MET A 136 -6.29 21.52 -9.38
C MET A 136 -6.77 21.32 -7.95
N HIS A 137 -5.93 20.74 -7.11
CA HIS A 137 -6.19 20.56 -5.69
C HIS A 137 -5.26 21.45 -4.87
N VAL A 138 -5.76 21.93 -3.73
CA VAL A 138 -4.91 22.53 -2.72
C VAL A 138 -4.11 21.37 -2.11
N THR A 139 -2.80 21.40 -2.23
CA THR A 139 -1.92 20.39 -1.64
C THR A 139 -1.84 20.62 -0.13
N PHE A 140 -2.45 19.70 0.66
CA PHE A 140 -2.26 19.69 2.10
C PHE A 140 -0.86 19.15 2.42
N THR A 141 -0.02 20.00 2.99
CA THR A 141 1.27 19.58 3.56
C THR A 141 1.21 19.81 5.06
N PRO A 142 1.39 18.79 5.89
CA PRO A 142 1.46 18.94 7.34
C PRO A 142 2.55 19.92 7.77
N ASN A 143 2.26 20.68 8.84
CA ASN A 143 3.24 21.58 9.46
C ASN A 143 4.04 20.92 10.59
N ASP A 144 3.94 19.61 10.72
CA ASP A 144 4.61 18.81 11.74
C ASP A 144 6.11 18.84 11.52
N THR A 145 6.86 19.11 12.58
CA THR A 145 8.28 19.52 12.49
C THR A 145 9.21 18.48 11.89
N ARG A 146 8.81 17.20 11.93
CA ARG A 146 9.56 16.07 11.39
C ARG A 146 8.85 15.35 10.22
N TYR A 147 7.78 15.95 9.66
CA TYR A 147 7.05 15.38 8.53
C TYR A 147 7.95 15.06 7.33
N ASN A 148 8.89 15.93 7.02
CA ASN A 148 9.80 15.74 5.87
C ASN A 148 10.73 14.50 6.02
N GLU A 149 10.83 13.91 7.20
CA GLU A 149 11.56 12.69 7.45
C GLU A 149 10.71 11.42 7.23
N GLN A 150 9.39 11.59 7.06
CA GLN A 150 8.42 10.51 6.86
C GLN A 150 8.24 10.16 5.37
N TRP A 151 9.31 9.74 4.70
CA TRP A 151 9.28 9.35 3.27
C TRP A 151 8.16 8.34 2.95
N ASN A 152 7.84 7.48 3.89
CA ASN A 152 6.80 6.45 3.82
C ASN A 152 5.41 7.00 3.52
N LEU A 153 5.13 8.27 3.81
CA LEU A 153 3.83 8.89 3.57
C LEU A 153 3.69 9.46 2.16
N PHE A 154 4.76 10.05 1.58
CA PHE A 154 4.65 10.89 0.39
C PHE A 154 5.58 10.55 -0.77
N GLU A 155 6.69 9.82 -0.57
CA GLU A 155 7.61 9.56 -1.68
C GLU A 155 6.98 8.72 -2.79
N SER A 156 7.20 9.13 -4.04
CA SER A 156 6.64 8.47 -5.21
C SER A 156 7.16 7.05 -5.41
N THR A 157 8.38 6.74 -4.95
CA THR A 157 9.01 5.42 -5.10
C THR A 157 8.32 4.36 -4.24
N ALA A 158 8.26 4.56 -2.93
CA ALA A 158 7.74 3.57 -2.00
C ALA A 158 6.75 4.11 -0.96
N GLY A 159 6.55 5.43 -0.85
CA GLY A 159 5.56 6.03 0.05
C GLY A 159 4.12 5.65 -0.33
N ILE A 160 3.20 5.73 0.62
CA ILE A 160 1.81 5.26 0.46
C ILE A 160 0.87 6.26 -0.22
N ASN A 161 1.36 7.43 -0.67
CA ASN A 161 0.55 8.51 -1.25
C ASN A 161 -0.53 9.05 -0.28
N ALA A 162 -0.17 9.20 0.99
CA ALA A 162 -1.08 9.67 2.04
C ALA A 162 -1.56 11.12 1.84
N PRO A 163 -0.71 12.11 1.45
CA PRO A 163 -1.15 13.49 1.26
C PRO A 163 -2.33 13.61 0.29
N ALA A 164 -2.29 12.91 -0.83
CA ALA A 164 -3.39 12.92 -1.79
C ALA A 164 -4.68 12.25 -1.25
N ALA A 165 -4.56 11.31 -0.32
CA ALA A 165 -5.71 10.69 0.35
C ALA A 165 -6.35 11.63 1.38
N TRP A 166 -5.56 12.48 2.04
CA TRP A 166 -6.05 13.40 3.08
C TRP A 166 -7.00 14.46 2.55
N ASP A 167 -6.94 14.80 1.26
CA ASP A 167 -7.93 15.64 0.58
C ASP A 167 -9.34 15.01 0.60
N ARG A 168 -9.44 13.71 0.83
CA ARG A 168 -10.69 12.95 0.81
C ARG A 168 -11.08 12.44 2.18
N SER A 169 -10.13 11.97 2.97
CA SER A 169 -10.37 11.36 4.27
C SER A 169 -9.18 11.54 5.19
N THR A 170 -9.47 11.76 6.46
CA THR A 170 -8.49 11.81 7.55
C THR A 170 -8.70 10.71 8.60
N GLY A 171 -9.63 9.78 8.35
CA GLY A 171 -9.97 8.69 9.26
C GLY A 171 -10.97 9.05 10.36
N SER A 172 -11.58 10.23 10.30
CA SER A 172 -12.54 10.69 11.32
C SER A 172 -13.70 9.71 11.49
N GLY A 173 -14.09 9.47 12.76
CA GLY A 173 -15.18 8.56 13.13
C GLY A 173 -14.82 7.07 13.14
N VAL A 174 -13.58 6.70 12.81
CA VAL A 174 -13.12 5.31 12.83
C VAL A 174 -12.28 5.04 14.07
N VAL A 175 -12.51 3.89 14.69
CA VAL A 175 -11.70 3.37 15.80
C VAL A 175 -10.81 2.24 15.29
N VAL A 176 -9.51 2.34 15.60
CA VAL A 176 -8.50 1.31 15.34
C VAL A 176 -8.02 0.76 16.68
N ALA A 177 -8.15 -0.54 16.92
CA ALA A 177 -7.53 -1.19 18.08
C ALA A 177 -6.08 -1.55 17.72
N VAL A 178 -5.14 -1.18 18.57
CA VAL A 178 -3.73 -1.55 18.48
C VAL A 178 -3.44 -2.58 19.57
N LEU A 179 -3.37 -3.85 19.17
CA LEU A 179 -2.97 -4.94 20.05
C LEU A 179 -1.44 -5.00 20.05
N ASP A 180 -0.81 -4.62 21.16
CA ASP A 180 0.63 -4.41 21.21
C ASP A 180 1.15 -4.36 22.67
N THR A 181 2.31 -3.75 22.93
CA THR A 181 2.86 -3.52 24.28
C THR A 181 2.07 -2.49 25.12
N GLY A 182 0.99 -1.95 24.56
CA GLY A 182 0.25 -0.82 25.14
C GLY A 182 0.68 0.51 24.49
N TYR A 183 0.57 1.61 25.21
CA TYR A 183 0.98 2.93 24.72
C TYR A 183 1.60 3.77 25.84
N ARG A 184 2.41 4.76 25.47
CA ARG A 184 2.79 5.84 26.38
C ARG A 184 1.98 7.10 26.09
N PRO A 185 1.49 7.80 27.11
CA PRO A 185 1.01 9.16 26.92
C PRO A 185 2.08 9.99 26.21
N HIS A 186 1.71 10.56 25.07
CA HIS A 186 2.62 11.32 24.20
C HIS A 186 1.92 12.54 23.63
N GLY A 187 2.57 13.70 23.65
CA GLY A 187 1.94 14.98 23.26
C GLY A 187 1.43 15.02 21.82
N ASP A 188 1.96 14.17 20.96
CA ASP A 188 1.55 14.04 19.56
C ASP A 188 0.51 12.93 19.33
N LEU A 189 0.10 12.22 20.37
CA LEU A 189 -0.76 11.05 20.25
C LEU A 189 -2.02 11.12 21.14
N ASN A 190 -1.91 11.72 22.33
CA ASN A 190 -2.94 11.68 23.38
C ASN A 190 -4.34 12.08 22.93
N ALA A 191 -4.45 13.07 22.02
CA ALA A 191 -5.74 13.55 21.54
C ALA A 191 -6.55 12.49 20.77
N ASN A 192 -5.88 11.46 20.24
CA ASN A 192 -6.48 10.39 19.46
C ASN A 192 -6.58 9.07 20.21
N ILE A 193 -6.08 8.98 21.44
CA ILE A 193 -6.18 7.78 22.29
C ILE A 193 -7.54 7.75 23.00
N LEU A 194 -8.15 6.58 22.98
CA LEU A 194 -9.34 6.23 23.77
C LEU A 194 -8.95 5.31 24.93
N GLN A 195 -9.89 5.08 25.85
CA GLN A 195 -9.69 4.11 26.91
C GLN A 195 -9.44 2.72 26.33
N GLY A 196 -8.32 2.13 26.68
CA GLY A 196 -7.94 0.76 26.36
C GLY A 196 -8.08 -0.19 27.55
N TYR A 197 -7.44 -1.36 27.41
CA TYR A 197 -7.44 -2.39 28.45
C TYR A 197 -6.14 -3.22 28.37
N ASP A 198 -5.64 -3.67 29.53
CA ASP A 198 -4.54 -4.62 29.63
C ASP A 198 -5.08 -6.05 29.74
N PHE A 199 -4.72 -6.90 28.77
CA PHE A 199 -5.12 -8.30 28.73
C PHE A 199 -4.05 -9.25 29.26
N ILE A 200 -2.88 -8.77 29.67
CA ILE A 200 -1.83 -9.63 30.19
C ILE A 200 -2.25 -10.21 31.54
N SER A 201 -2.46 -11.52 31.58
CA SER A 201 -2.93 -12.20 32.79
C SER A 201 -1.81 -12.51 33.77
N ASP A 202 -0.57 -12.66 33.32
CA ASP A 202 0.59 -12.95 34.14
C ASP A 202 1.23 -11.65 34.67
N ALA A 203 1.31 -11.51 36.00
CA ALA A 203 1.78 -10.28 36.65
C ALA A 203 3.28 -9.97 36.40
N PHE A 204 4.11 -10.99 36.17
CA PHE A 204 5.50 -10.77 35.81
C PHE A 204 5.62 -10.20 34.39
N THR A 205 4.89 -10.79 33.46
CA THR A 205 4.81 -10.32 32.07
C THR A 205 4.22 -8.92 32.00
N ALA A 206 3.15 -8.63 32.76
CA ALA A 206 2.51 -7.32 32.82
C ALA A 206 3.46 -6.23 33.35
N ASN A 207 4.31 -6.53 34.32
CA ASN A 207 5.32 -5.62 34.85
C ASN A 207 4.77 -4.28 35.40
N ASP A 208 3.50 -4.25 35.82
CA ASP A 208 2.79 -3.08 36.36
C ASP A 208 2.26 -3.29 37.79
N GLY A 209 2.55 -4.46 38.37
CA GLY A 209 2.16 -4.85 39.72
C GLY A 209 0.86 -5.64 39.77
N GLY A 210 0.24 -5.94 38.63
CA GLY A 210 -1.01 -6.70 38.50
C GLY A 210 -1.01 -7.69 37.35
N GLY A 211 -2.19 -8.13 37.00
CA GLY A 211 -2.55 -8.83 35.77
C GLY A 211 -3.50 -7.94 34.96
N ARG A 212 -4.54 -8.55 34.36
CA ARG A 212 -5.54 -7.81 33.54
C ARG A 212 -6.17 -6.65 34.28
N ASP A 213 -6.14 -5.45 33.68
CA ASP A 213 -6.77 -4.27 34.27
C ASP A 213 -7.19 -3.21 33.20
N ASN A 214 -7.70 -2.06 33.69
CA ASN A 214 -8.18 -0.95 32.85
C ASN A 214 -7.08 0.01 32.39
N ASP A 215 -5.81 -0.28 32.62
CA ASP A 215 -4.70 0.57 32.26
C ASP A 215 -3.85 -0.03 31.13
N ALA A 216 -4.13 0.35 29.90
CA ALA A 216 -3.36 -0.08 28.74
C ALA A 216 -2.03 0.68 28.54
N ARG A 217 -1.57 1.45 29.53
CA ARG A 217 -0.28 2.15 29.44
C ARG A 217 0.87 1.16 29.57
N ASP A 218 1.82 1.27 28.69
CA ASP A 218 3.04 0.46 28.68
C ASP A 218 3.96 0.85 29.84
N PRO A 219 4.23 0.01 30.85
CA PRO A 219 5.15 0.32 31.93
C PRO A 219 6.61 0.13 31.54
N GLY A 220 6.85 -0.49 30.39
CA GLY A 220 8.13 -0.96 29.89
C GLY A 220 8.20 -2.48 29.83
N ASP A 221 8.75 -2.97 28.73
CA ASP A 221 8.95 -4.40 28.43
C ASP A 221 10.41 -4.83 28.46
N TRP A 222 11.26 -4.09 29.22
CA TRP A 222 12.70 -4.39 29.36
C TRP A 222 12.92 -5.76 29.97
N LEU A 223 14.07 -6.38 29.64
CA LEU A 223 14.48 -7.67 30.16
C LEU A 223 15.83 -7.55 30.90
N ASP A 224 15.87 -8.05 32.13
CA ASP A 224 17.12 -8.34 32.80
C ASP A 224 17.62 -9.74 32.38
N PRO A 225 18.93 -10.01 32.44
CA PRO A 225 19.50 -11.32 32.12
C PRO A 225 18.81 -12.45 32.88
N GLY A 226 18.23 -13.41 32.14
CA GLY A 226 17.56 -14.58 32.70
C GLY A 226 16.06 -14.42 32.95
N ASP A 227 15.45 -13.25 32.67
CA ASP A 227 14.03 -13.01 32.88
C ASP A 227 13.12 -13.99 32.09
N CYS A 228 13.52 -14.37 30.87
CA CYS A 228 12.72 -15.24 30.00
C CYS A 228 13.30 -16.66 29.84
N GLY A 229 14.33 -17.01 30.65
CA GLY A 229 14.90 -18.34 30.71
C GLY A 229 16.36 -18.44 30.31
N PRO A 230 16.92 -19.67 30.24
CA PRO A 230 18.38 -19.88 30.16
C PRO A 230 19.03 -19.49 28.82
N HIS A 231 18.26 -19.06 27.86
CA HIS A 231 18.76 -18.62 26.54
C HIS A 231 18.56 -17.11 26.30
N ASP A 232 18.29 -16.36 27.35
CA ASP A 232 18.11 -14.93 27.28
C ASP A 232 19.40 -14.19 26.95
N PRO A 233 19.30 -12.95 26.43
CA PRO A 233 20.45 -12.07 26.28
C PRO A 233 21.22 -11.95 27.61
N PHE A 234 22.54 -11.92 27.52
CA PHE A 234 23.42 -11.73 28.69
C PHE A 234 23.43 -10.29 29.19
N ASP A 235 22.85 -9.36 28.41
CA ASP A 235 22.79 -7.93 28.70
C ASP A 235 21.34 -7.47 28.87
N LEU A 236 21.15 -6.37 29.57
CA LEU A 236 19.84 -5.68 29.65
C LEU A 236 19.30 -5.35 28.26
N VAL A 237 18.06 -5.79 27.97
CA VAL A 237 17.32 -5.37 26.78
C VAL A 237 16.43 -4.19 27.17
N PRO A 238 16.63 -3.00 26.59
CA PRO A 238 15.80 -1.85 26.88
C PRO A 238 14.33 -2.04 26.47
N SER A 239 13.43 -1.28 27.10
CA SER A 239 12.02 -1.21 26.71
C SER A 239 11.86 -0.77 25.26
N SER A 240 11.00 -1.47 24.54
CA SER A 240 10.74 -1.26 23.11
C SER A 240 9.80 -0.09 22.83
N TRP A 241 8.84 0.18 23.74
CA TRP A 241 7.73 1.14 23.53
C TRP A 241 7.02 0.93 22.20
N HIS A 242 6.97 -0.31 21.72
CA HIS A 242 6.60 -0.69 20.37
C HIS A 242 5.18 -0.25 20.02
N GLY A 243 4.22 -0.46 20.91
CA GLY A 243 2.82 -0.04 20.68
C GLY A 243 2.64 1.48 20.55
N THR A 244 3.51 2.27 21.21
CA THR A 244 3.53 3.74 21.05
C THR A 244 3.97 4.13 19.64
N HIS A 245 4.98 3.45 19.11
CA HIS A 245 5.47 3.66 17.74
C HIS A 245 4.41 3.29 16.70
N VAL A 246 3.80 2.12 16.85
CA VAL A 246 2.73 1.61 15.97
C VAL A 246 1.52 2.54 15.97
N ALA A 247 1.05 2.96 17.16
CA ALA A 247 -0.08 3.89 17.29
C ALA A 247 0.20 5.25 16.62
N GLY A 248 1.44 5.74 16.71
CA GLY A 248 1.86 6.98 16.06
C GLY A 248 1.80 6.91 14.53
N ILE A 249 2.22 5.81 13.92
CA ILE A 249 2.09 5.62 12.46
C ILE A 249 0.62 5.69 12.04
N ILE A 250 -0.30 5.11 12.81
CA ILE A 250 -1.74 5.14 12.50
C ILE A 250 -2.29 6.56 12.68
N ALA A 251 -2.07 7.17 13.86
CA ALA A 251 -2.90 8.28 14.32
C ALA A 251 -2.14 9.37 15.09
N ALA A 252 -0.84 9.57 14.88
CA ALA A 252 -0.18 10.76 15.38
C ALA A 252 -0.93 12.00 14.88
N ARG A 253 -1.09 12.99 15.76
CA ARG A 253 -1.86 14.19 15.48
C ARG A 253 -1.14 15.06 14.47
N THR A 254 -1.73 15.20 13.31
CA THR A 254 -1.15 15.94 12.18
C THR A 254 -1.54 17.41 12.22
N ASN A 255 -0.67 18.25 11.67
CA ASN A 255 -0.85 19.71 11.54
C ASN A 255 -0.95 20.43 12.89
N ASN A 256 -0.13 20.01 13.84
CA ASN A 256 -0.07 20.58 15.21
C ASN A 256 1.28 21.28 15.51
N SER A 257 2.13 21.47 14.48
CA SER A 257 3.48 22.07 14.58
C SER A 257 4.44 21.27 15.48
N ARG A 258 4.22 19.96 15.63
CA ARG A 258 5.01 19.05 16.47
C ARG A 258 5.22 17.73 15.75
N GLY A 259 6.40 17.13 15.87
CA GLY A 259 6.74 15.76 15.55
C GLY A 259 6.31 15.27 14.17
N VAL A 260 5.43 14.31 14.14
CA VAL A 260 5.13 13.47 12.98
C VAL A 260 3.63 13.44 12.61
N ALA A 261 3.34 13.06 11.37
CA ALA A 261 1.98 12.88 10.88
C ALA A 261 1.55 11.41 10.94
N GLY A 262 0.32 11.13 11.39
CA GLY A 262 -0.30 9.81 11.30
C GLY A 262 -1.03 9.60 9.98
N VAL A 263 -1.08 8.36 9.48
CA VAL A 263 -1.78 8.00 8.23
C VAL A 263 -3.27 8.37 8.28
N ALA A 264 -3.93 8.06 9.40
CA ALA A 264 -5.34 8.38 9.65
C ALA A 264 -5.42 9.27 10.90
N HIS A 265 -4.88 10.48 10.79
CA HIS A 265 -4.58 11.38 11.90
C HIS A 265 -5.81 11.92 12.67
N ASN A 266 -7.02 11.68 12.18
CA ASN A 266 -8.28 11.95 12.89
C ASN A 266 -9.04 10.66 13.27
N ALA A 267 -8.47 9.48 13.02
CA ALA A 267 -8.95 8.23 13.61
C ALA A 267 -8.67 8.19 15.11
N ARG A 268 -9.37 7.33 15.82
CA ARG A 268 -9.16 7.08 17.25
C ARG A 268 -8.50 5.74 17.45
N VAL A 269 -7.57 5.65 18.39
CA VAL A 269 -6.87 4.42 18.76
C VAL A 269 -7.35 3.94 20.12
N VAL A 270 -7.77 2.68 20.18
CA VAL A 270 -7.95 1.94 21.43
C VAL A 270 -6.70 1.09 21.63
N PRO A 271 -5.81 1.45 22.56
CA PRO A 271 -4.67 0.61 22.88
C PRO A 271 -5.14 -0.63 23.65
N VAL A 272 -4.69 -1.79 23.22
CA VAL A 272 -4.99 -3.07 23.86
C VAL A 272 -3.68 -3.75 24.16
N ARG A 273 -3.30 -3.78 25.43
CA ARG A 273 -2.02 -4.30 25.85
C ARG A 273 -2.10 -5.82 25.94
N VAL A 274 -1.23 -6.51 25.18
CA VAL A 274 -1.14 -7.97 25.10
C VAL A 274 0.29 -8.47 25.19
N PHE A 275 1.27 -7.56 25.18
CA PHE A 275 2.70 -7.85 25.31
C PHE A 275 3.34 -7.06 26.44
N GLY A 276 4.24 -7.72 27.15
CA GLY A 276 5.10 -7.17 28.18
C GLY A 276 6.42 -7.92 28.21
N LYS A 277 7.02 -8.08 29.37
CA LYS A 277 8.25 -8.89 29.55
C LYS A 277 8.04 -10.29 28.95
N CYS A 278 9.01 -10.77 28.18
CA CYS A 278 9.00 -12.10 27.56
C CYS A 278 7.91 -12.35 26.52
N GLY A 279 7.17 -11.33 26.09
CA GLY A 279 6.17 -11.45 25.04
C GLY A 279 4.72 -11.45 25.54
N GLY A 280 3.83 -12.24 24.91
CA GLY A 280 2.41 -12.32 25.23
C GLY A 280 1.82 -13.70 24.95
N SER A 281 0.80 -14.10 25.72
CA SER A 281 0.16 -15.40 25.56
C SER A 281 -0.92 -15.39 24.46
N THR A 282 -1.04 -16.49 23.72
CA THR A 282 -2.10 -16.63 22.71
C THR A 282 -3.50 -16.49 23.32
N SER A 283 -3.74 -16.97 24.54
CA SER A 283 -5.04 -16.88 25.21
C SER A 283 -5.43 -15.43 25.50
N ASP A 284 -4.48 -14.60 25.96
CA ASP A 284 -4.71 -13.18 26.21
C ASP A 284 -4.97 -12.42 24.91
N ILE A 285 -4.22 -12.75 23.85
CA ILE A 285 -4.41 -12.17 22.52
C ILE A 285 -5.78 -12.52 21.93
N VAL A 286 -6.24 -13.77 22.09
CA VAL A 286 -7.57 -14.22 21.63
C VAL A 286 -8.68 -13.40 22.31
N ASP A 287 -8.61 -13.24 23.63
CA ASP A 287 -9.56 -12.43 24.40
C ASP A 287 -9.50 -10.95 23.95
N ALA A 288 -8.30 -10.42 23.75
CA ALA A 288 -8.09 -9.05 23.29
C ALA A 288 -8.69 -8.79 21.90
N ILE A 289 -8.55 -9.72 20.94
CA ILE A 289 -9.20 -9.62 19.62
C ILE A 289 -10.72 -9.55 19.75
N LEU A 290 -11.31 -10.43 20.55
CA LEU A 290 -12.75 -10.49 20.78
C LEU A 290 -13.25 -9.18 21.43
N TRP A 291 -12.59 -8.73 22.49
CA TRP A 291 -12.95 -7.50 23.19
C TRP A 291 -12.80 -6.26 22.29
N ALA A 292 -11.72 -6.17 21.53
CA ALA A 292 -11.50 -5.08 20.58
C ALA A 292 -12.62 -5.00 19.53
N ALA A 293 -13.16 -6.15 19.11
CA ALA A 293 -14.28 -6.24 18.19
C ALA A 293 -15.65 -5.96 18.84
N GLY A 294 -15.69 -5.76 20.16
CA GLY A 294 -16.93 -5.51 20.90
C GLY A 294 -17.65 -6.78 21.38
N VAL A 295 -17.00 -7.94 21.30
CA VAL A 295 -17.52 -9.19 21.86
C VAL A 295 -17.24 -9.21 23.37
N PRO A 296 -18.24 -9.51 24.23
CA PRO A 296 -18.01 -9.60 25.68
C PRO A 296 -16.98 -10.68 26.03
N VAL A 297 -16.03 -10.32 26.90
CA VAL A 297 -15.04 -11.23 27.47
C VAL A 297 -15.27 -11.32 28.98
N GLN A 298 -15.32 -12.54 29.50
CA GLN A 298 -15.61 -12.76 30.92
C GLN A 298 -14.54 -12.13 31.83
N GLY A 299 -14.97 -11.43 32.86
CA GLY A 299 -14.06 -10.77 33.80
C GLY A 299 -13.48 -9.44 33.33
N THR A 300 -13.89 -8.95 32.16
CA THR A 300 -13.49 -7.64 31.63
C THR A 300 -14.70 -6.70 31.48
N PRO A 301 -14.52 -5.38 31.61
CA PRO A 301 -15.56 -4.43 31.25
C PRO A 301 -15.86 -4.49 29.76
N ALA A 302 -17.09 -4.18 29.35
CA ALA A 302 -17.44 -4.07 27.96
C ALA A 302 -16.59 -2.96 27.28
N ASN A 303 -16.14 -3.21 26.04
CA ASN A 303 -15.46 -2.19 25.26
C ASN A 303 -16.46 -1.08 24.86
N ALA A 304 -16.27 0.11 25.38
CA ALA A 304 -17.12 1.26 25.04
C ALA A 304 -16.85 1.79 23.61
N ASN A 305 -15.75 1.38 22.99
CA ASN A 305 -15.29 1.87 21.69
C ASN A 305 -14.88 0.71 20.76
N PRO A 306 -15.81 -0.15 20.32
CA PRO A 306 -15.48 -1.26 19.44
C PRO A 306 -14.80 -0.79 18.17
N ALA A 307 -13.72 -1.47 17.79
CA ALA A 307 -12.91 -1.11 16.64
C ALA A 307 -13.57 -1.52 15.31
N LYS A 308 -13.20 -0.83 14.24
CA LYS A 308 -13.46 -1.23 12.85
C LYS A 308 -12.24 -1.85 12.19
N VAL A 309 -11.05 -1.60 12.75
CA VAL A 309 -9.78 -2.16 12.32
C VAL A 309 -9.02 -2.63 13.56
N ILE A 310 -8.49 -3.84 13.53
CA ILE A 310 -7.55 -4.36 14.51
C ILE A 310 -6.18 -4.44 13.85
N ASN A 311 -5.19 -3.78 14.46
CA ASN A 311 -3.79 -3.83 14.07
C ASN A 311 -3.03 -4.79 14.97
N MET A 312 -2.38 -5.78 14.37
CA MET A 312 -1.54 -6.78 15.04
C MET A 312 -0.12 -6.73 14.46
N SER A 313 0.71 -5.85 14.99
CA SER A 313 2.09 -5.65 14.54
C SER A 313 3.05 -6.65 15.17
N PHE A 314 2.66 -7.91 15.25
CA PHE A 314 3.41 -9.00 15.87
C PHE A 314 3.14 -10.33 15.19
N GLY A 315 3.88 -11.35 15.60
CA GLY A 315 3.63 -12.72 15.22
C GLY A 315 4.68 -13.67 15.79
N SER A 316 4.43 -14.96 15.59
CA SER A 316 5.37 -16.02 15.99
C SER A 316 5.33 -17.18 14.99
N PRO A 317 6.41 -17.96 14.87
CA PRO A 317 6.39 -19.23 14.16
C PRO A 317 5.35 -20.21 14.73
N GLY A 318 4.86 -21.09 13.87
CA GLY A 318 3.84 -22.08 14.21
C GLY A 318 2.46 -21.64 13.75
N GLY A 319 2.08 -21.88 12.53
CA GLY A 319 0.85 -21.56 11.82
C GLY A 319 -0.40 -21.14 12.60
N CYS A 320 -1.45 -20.77 11.93
CA CYS A 320 -2.67 -20.28 12.57
C CYS A 320 -3.35 -21.36 13.42
N GLY A 321 -3.23 -21.27 14.74
CA GLY A 321 -3.94 -22.15 15.67
C GLY A 321 -5.45 -21.92 15.65
N THR A 322 -6.23 -22.95 15.99
CA THR A 322 -7.70 -22.92 15.94
C THR A 322 -8.31 -21.79 16.76
N SER A 323 -7.79 -21.50 17.96
CA SER A 323 -8.29 -20.43 18.82
C SER A 323 -8.09 -19.05 18.20
N MET A 324 -6.91 -18.78 17.64
CA MET A 324 -6.59 -17.53 16.94
C MET A 324 -7.49 -17.37 15.70
N GLN A 325 -7.65 -18.43 14.89
CA GLN A 325 -8.54 -18.40 13.72
C GLN A 325 -9.99 -18.14 14.13
N SER A 326 -10.46 -18.73 15.21
CA SER A 326 -11.82 -18.52 15.71
C SER A 326 -12.05 -17.08 16.19
N ALA A 327 -11.06 -16.48 16.87
CA ALA A 327 -11.14 -15.09 17.31
C ALA A 327 -11.17 -14.13 16.10
N ILE A 328 -10.32 -14.36 15.10
CA ILE A 328 -10.30 -13.56 13.86
C ILE A 328 -11.63 -13.70 13.12
N ASN A 329 -12.17 -14.91 12.98
CA ASN A 329 -13.47 -15.12 12.32
C ASN A 329 -14.60 -14.38 13.08
N SER A 330 -14.59 -14.41 14.42
CA SER A 330 -15.56 -13.70 15.24
C SER A 330 -15.45 -12.19 15.07
N ALA A 331 -14.24 -11.61 15.10
CA ALA A 331 -14.02 -10.19 14.85
C ALA A 331 -14.52 -9.78 13.46
N ARG A 332 -14.21 -10.58 12.43
CA ARG A 332 -14.68 -10.32 11.05
C ARG A 332 -16.19 -10.39 10.91
N SER A 333 -16.84 -11.31 11.63
CA SER A 333 -18.32 -11.40 11.64
C SER A 333 -18.98 -10.16 12.24
N MET A 334 -18.28 -9.44 13.12
CA MET A 334 -18.67 -8.14 13.67
C MET A 334 -18.35 -6.96 12.71
N GLY A 335 -17.81 -7.25 11.52
CA GLY A 335 -17.46 -6.24 10.51
C GLY A 335 -16.09 -5.58 10.75
N VAL A 336 -15.20 -6.22 11.49
CA VAL A 336 -13.87 -5.70 11.84
C VAL A 336 -12.81 -6.26 10.90
N SER A 337 -12.03 -5.41 10.26
CA SER A 337 -10.87 -5.80 9.45
C SER A 337 -9.67 -6.07 10.35
N VAL A 338 -9.02 -7.22 10.17
CA VAL A 338 -7.84 -7.64 10.95
C VAL A 338 -6.60 -7.54 10.07
N ILE A 339 -5.65 -6.71 10.47
CA ILE A 339 -4.41 -6.44 9.73
C ILE A 339 -3.25 -6.98 10.56
N ALA A 340 -2.38 -7.81 9.96
CA ALA A 340 -1.32 -8.51 10.67
C ALA A 340 0.05 -8.38 9.98
N ALA A 341 1.11 -8.31 10.76
CA ALA A 341 2.48 -8.31 10.27
C ALA A 341 2.88 -9.68 9.71
N ALA A 342 3.53 -9.72 8.54
CA ALA A 342 3.97 -10.98 7.93
C ALA A 342 5.09 -11.69 8.71
N GLY A 343 5.87 -10.96 9.52
CA GLY A 343 7.03 -11.44 10.27
C GLY A 343 8.35 -10.94 9.70
N ASN A 344 9.43 -11.13 10.47
CA ASN A 344 10.74 -10.48 10.23
C ASN A 344 11.89 -11.49 10.12
N ASP A 345 11.63 -12.72 9.69
CA ASP A 345 12.61 -13.81 9.67
C ASP A 345 13.17 -14.08 8.26
N GLY A 346 12.65 -13.37 7.23
CA GLY A 346 12.99 -13.60 5.83
C GLY A 346 12.50 -14.95 5.29
N LEU A 347 11.46 -15.50 5.91
CA LEU A 347 10.91 -16.83 5.63
C LEU A 347 9.52 -16.75 4.98
N ASP A 348 9.02 -17.90 4.50
CA ASP A 348 7.64 -18.01 4.04
C ASP A 348 6.68 -17.85 5.23
N GLY A 349 5.75 -16.89 5.14
CA GLY A 349 4.83 -16.52 6.22
C GLY A 349 3.67 -17.51 6.43
N TRP A 350 3.56 -18.59 5.65
CA TRP A 350 2.46 -19.54 5.78
C TRP A 350 2.44 -20.23 7.17
N ASP A 351 3.59 -20.38 7.80
CA ASP A 351 3.75 -20.93 9.14
C ASP A 351 4.03 -19.85 10.19
N PHE A 352 3.43 -18.66 10.03
CA PHE A 352 3.65 -17.52 10.92
C PHE A 352 2.29 -16.92 11.34
N ALA A 353 1.88 -17.14 12.60
CA ALA A 353 0.62 -16.61 13.13
C ALA A 353 0.82 -15.18 13.69
N PRO A 354 -0.17 -14.25 13.54
CA PRO A 354 -1.50 -14.41 12.93
C PRO A 354 -1.53 -14.17 11.40
N ALA A 355 -0.40 -13.91 10.74
CA ALA A 355 -0.34 -13.62 9.30
C ALA A 355 -0.93 -14.74 8.43
N SER A 356 -0.73 -16.01 8.82
CA SER A 356 -1.25 -17.19 8.13
C SER A 356 -2.72 -17.48 8.41
N CYS A 357 -3.37 -16.75 9.32
CA CYS A 357 -4.79 -16.94 9.60
C CYS A 357 -5.66 -16.49 8.43
N SER A 358 -6.63 -17.31 8.07
CA SER A 358 -7.60 -16.97 7.03
C SER A 358 -8.36 -15.70 7.40
N GLY A 359 -8.49 -14.79 6.46
CA GLY A 359 -9.18 -13.50 6.66
C GLY A 359 -8.33 -12.41 7.32
N ALA A 360 -7.14 -12.69 7.80
CA ALA A 360 -6.18 -11.65 8.15
C ALA A 360 -5.59 -11.01 6.88
N VAL A 361 -5.41 -9.70 6.91
CA VAL A 361 -4.67 -8.96 5.88
C VAL A 361 -3.20 -8.95 6.28
N SER A 362 -2.46 -9.93 5.79
CA SER A 362 -1.02 -10.06 6.06
C SER A 362 -0.21 -9.04 5.26
N VAL A 363 0.70 -8.31 5.92
CA VAL A 363 1.43 -7.18 5.37
C VAL A 363 2.94 -7.45 5.39
N ALA A 364 3.55 -7.48 4.20
CA ALA A 364 5.00 -7.52 4.05
C ALA A 364 5.63 -6.12 4.15
N SER A 365 6.92 -6.06 4.44
CA SER A 365 7.70 -4.83 4.49
C SER A 365 8.42 -4.55 3.17
N VAL A 366 8.33 -3.30 2.71
CA VAL A 366 9.20 -2.77 1.66
C VAL A 366 10.12 -1.68 2.21
N ASN A 367 11.33 -1.63 1.65
CA ASN A 367 12.30 -0.58 1.91
C ASN A 367 12.03 0.68 1.06
N ARG A 368 12.80 1.74 1.26
CA ARG A 368 12.61 3.03 0.57
C ARG A 368 12.81 2.95 -0.95
N SER A 369 13.50 1.91 -1.47
CA SER A 369 13.58 1.66 -2.92
C SER A 369 12.36 0.91 -3.48
N GLY A 370 11.43 0.51 -2.62
CA GLY A 370 10.21 -0.21 -2.98
C GLY A 370 10.40 -1.69 -3.27
N GLY A 371 11.56 -2.24 -2.91
CA GLY A 371 11.83 -3.68 -2.89
C GLY A 371 11.49 -4.30 -1.54
N LYS A 372 11.48 -5.64 -1.47
CA LYS A 372 11.28 -6.38 -0.23
C LYS A 372 12.39 -6.01 0.78
N SER A 373 12.02 -5.62 2.00
CA SER A 373 12.99 -5.48 3.09
C SER A 373 13.67 -6.82 3.36
N SER A 374 14.97 -6.81 3.64
CA SER A 374 15.78 -8.04 3.78
C SER A 374 15.22 -9.02 4.81
N PHE A 375 14.63 -8.48 5.87
CA PHE A 375 14.04 -9.25 6.97
C PHE A 375 12.60 -9.71 6.69
N SER A 376 11.88 -9.09 5.75
CA SER A 376 10.44 -9.33 5.60
C SER A 376 10.13 -10.77 5.23
N ASN A 377 9.22 -11.39 5.96
CA ASN A 377 8.57 -12.61 5.51
C ASN A 377 7.77 -12.35 4.23
N PHE A 378 7.54 -13.40 3.45
CA PHE A 378 6.91 -13.38 2.14
C PHE A 378 6.00 -14.63 1.98
N GLY A 379 5.45 -14.84 0.81
CA GLY A 379 4.68 -16.06 0.52
C GLY A 379 3.23 -15.77 0.15
N THR A 380 2.48 -16.84 -0.14
CA THR A 380 1.10 -16.77 -0.64
C THR A 380 0.11 -16.20 0.38
N VAL A 381 0.44 -16.23 1.66
CA VAL A 381 -0.39 -15.64 2.73
C VAL A 381 -0.36 -14.12 2.71
N VAL A 382 0.72 -13.52 2.18
CA VAL A 382 0.88 -12.06 2.14
C VAL A 382 -0.12 -11.45 1.16
N LYS A 383 -0.91 -10.49 1.62
CA LYS A 383 -1.94 -9.83 0.81
C LYS A 383 -1.41 -8.61 0.06
N LEU A 384 -0.58 -7.81 0.72
CA LEU A 384 0.05 -6.62 0.14
C LEU A 384 1.27 -6.22 0.98
N ALA A 385 1.96 -5.17 0.54
CA ALA A 385 3.11 -4.64 1.27
C ALA A 385 2.95 -3.15 1.58
N ALA A 386 3.71 -2.68 2.57
CA ALA A 386 3.79 -1.27 2.95
C ALA A 386 5.22 -0.92 3.41
N PRO A 387 5.57 0.39 3.51
CA PRO A 387 6.86 0.82 4.03
C PRO A 387 7.14 0.29 5.44
N GLY A 388 8.28 -0.37 5.61
CA GLY A 388 8.70 -0.89 6.91
C GLY A 388 10.21 -0.75 7.17
N GLY A 389 10.96 -0.06 6.30
CA GLY A 389 12.39 0.18 6.51
C GLY A 389 13.30 -0.95 6.03
N GLU A 390 14.58 -0.96 6.43
CA GLU A 390 15.58 -1.93 5.95
C GLU A 390 16.67 -2.24 7.01
N LYS A 391 17.25 -3.45 6.92
CA LYS A 391 18.44 -3.90 7.66
C LYS A 391 19.56 -4.33 6.70
N PRO A 392 20.82 -4.18 7.06
CA PRO A 392 21.32 -3.36 8.17
C PRO A 392 21.02 -1.88 7.93
N VAL A 393 20.90 -1.11 8.99
CA VAL A 393 20.62 0.33 8.91
C VAL A 393 21.80 1.01 8.22
N VAL A 394 21.67 1.30 6.94
CA VAL A 394 22.63 2.11 6.17
C VAL A 394 22.47 3.58 6.52
N SER A 395 21.23 3.99 6.82
CA SER A 395 20.86 5.31 7.29
C SER A 395 19.50 5.20 8.00
N GLU A 396 19.38 5.75 9.20
CA GLU A 396 18.12 5.83 9.93
C GLU A 396 17.00 6.47 9.09
N ALA A 397 17.35 7.40 8.19
CA ALA A 397 16.41 8.02 7.26
C ALA A 397 15.73 7.04 6.28
N ASN A 398 16.15 5.78 6.20
CA ASN A 398 15.49 4.73 5.43
C ASN A 398 14.45 3.96 6.24
N ASP A 399 14.44 4.13 7.56
CA ASP A 399 13.49 3.50 8.47
C ASP A 399 12.23 4.38 8.66
N ILE A 400 11.32 3.93 9.50
CA ILE A 400 10.01 4.57 9.69
C ILE A 400 10.03 5.38 10.99
N LEU A 401 9.86 6.67 10.86
CA LEU A 401 9.81 7.60 11.99
C LEU A 401 8.43 7.64 12.62
N SER A 402 8.35 7.49 13.94
CA SER A 402 7.10 7.63 14.70
C SER A 402 7.35 8.07 16.15
N THR A 403 6.25 8.25 16.90
CA THR A 403 6.24 8.58 18.34
C THR A 403 6.87 7.45 19.17
N LEU A 404 7.64 7.80 20.17
CA LEU A 404 8.24 6.84 21.11
C LEU A 404 8.37 7.46 22.51
N ASN A 405 8.85 6.66 23.45
CA ASN A 405 9.33 7.10 24.77
C ASN A 405 10.85 6.88 24.85
N ASN A 406 11.60 7.76 25.51
CA ASN A 406 13.04 7.65 25.60
C ASN A 406 13.56 6.93 26.86
N GLY A 407 12.66 6.41 27.70
CA GLY A 407 13.03 5.62 28.86
C GLY A 407 13.72 4.31 28.45
N SER A 408 14.79 3.92 29.14
CA SER A 408 15.47 2.66 28.85
C SER A 408 14.74 1.46 29.46
N THR A 409 14.24 1.60 30.65
CA THR A 409 13.46 0.57 31.37
C THR A 409 12.08 1.09 31.71
N SER A 410 11.98 2.04 32.60
CA SER A 410 10.76 2.73 32.98
C SER A 410 10.51 3.96 32.10
N PRO A 411 9.26 4.47 32.07
CA PRO A 411 8.89 5.60 31.23
C PRO A 411 9.73 6.86 31.46
N GLY A 412 10.23 7.45 30.37
CA GLY A 412 10.92 8.73 30.31
C GLY A 412 10.07 9.81 29.64
N SER A 413 10.68 10.62 28.80
CA SER A 413 10.03 11.70 28.05
C SER A 413 9.55 11.26 26.67
N ASP A 414 8.66 12.05 26.07
CA ASP A 414 8.27 11.92 24.66
C ASP A 414 9.47 12.00 23.74
N SER A 415 9.52 11.14 22.75
CA SER A 415 10.55 11.10 21.72
C SER A 415 10.02 10.62 20.38
N TYR A 416 10.85 10.68 19.35
CA TYR A 416 10.55 10.20 18.01
C TYR A 416 11.75 9.42 17.51
N VAL A 417 11.53 8.18 17.10
CA VAL A 417 12.61 7.27 16.72
C VAL A 417 12.29 6.56 15.41
N PHE A 418 13.32 6.21 14.67
CA PHE A 418 13.24 5.39 13.47
C PHE A 418 13.27 3.92 13.82
N TYR A 419 12.24 3.17 13.42
CA TYR A 419 12.17 1.73 13.54
C TYR A 419 11.98 1.08 12.18
N HIS A 420 12.35 -0.21 12.07
CA HIS A 420 12.08 -1.03 10.90
C HIS A 420 11.43 -2.35 11.31
N GLY A 421 10.62 -2.90 10.42
CA GLY A 421 9.91 -4.17 10.61
C GLY A 421 8.60 -4.22 9.83
N THR A 422 8.09 -5.42 9.64
CA THR A 422 6.70 -5.61 9.20
C THR A 422 5.72 -5.02 10.20
N SER A 423 6.16 -4.86 11.45
CA SER A 423 5.45 -4.13 12.52
C SER A 423 5.21 -2.66 12.17
N MET A 424 6.09 -2.00 11.41
CA MET A 424 5.91 -0.62 10.96
C MET A 424 5.13 -0.57 9.63
N ALA A 425 5.22 -1.61 8.80
CA ALA A 425 4.42 -1.73 7.58
C ALA A 425 2.92 -1.90 7.87
N THR A 426 2.56 -2.74 8.84
CA THR A 426 1.18 -3.08 9.21
C THR A 426 0.31 -1.87 9.58
N PRO A 427 0.76 -0.93 10.43
CA PRO A 427 -0.03 0.25 10.79
C PRO A 427 -0.28 1.22 9.63
N HIS A 428 0.56 1.23 8.58
CA HIS A 428 0.25 1.98 7.36
C HIS A 428 -1.03 1.44 6.70
N VAL A 429 -1.14 0.12 6.59
CA VAL A 429 -2.33 -0.53 6.00
C VAL A 429 -3.55 -0.34 6.90
N SER A 430 -3.39 -0.44 8.22
CA SER A 430 -4.45 -0.17 9.19
C SER A 430 -4.97 1.27 9.11
N GLY A 431 -4.06 2.23 8.95
CA GLY A 431 -4.41 3.63 8.72
C GLY A 431 -5.16 3.84 7.41
N VAL A 432 -4.71 3.23 6.31
CA VAL A 432 -5.41 3.32 5.01
C VAL A 432 -6.80 2.69 5.09
N ALA A 433 -6.96 1.54 5.76
CA ALA A 433 -8.27 0.94 6.01
C ALA A 433 -9.19 1.90 6.83
N ALA A 434 -8.63 2.61 7.81
CA ALA A 434 -9.38 3.61 8.57
C ALA A 434 -9.80 4.81 7.69
N LEU A 435 -8.94 5.27 6.76
CA LEU A 435 -9.31 6.31 5.79
C LEU A 435 -10.50 5.88 4.92
N MET A 436 -10.48 4.63 4.41
CA MET A 436 -11.56 4.06 3.59
C MET A 436 -12.87 3.97 4.38
N LEU A 437 -12.82 3.39 5.59
CA LEU A 437 -13.98 3.19 6.45
C LEU A 437 -14.59 4.49 6.96
N SER A 438 -13.81 5.56 7.07
CA SER A 438 -14.32 6.91 7.39
C SER A 438 -15.28 7.43 6.31
N LEU A 439 -15.04 7.12 5.04
CA LEU A 439 -15.90 7.52 3.92
C LEU A 439 -17.03 6.53 3.65
N LYS A 440 -16.77 5.25 3.86
CA LYS A 440 -17.71 4.15 3.62
C LYS A 440 -17.77 3.18 4.81
N PRO A 441 -18.43 3.55 5.90
CA PRO A 441 -18.49 2.72 7.12
C PRO A 441 -19.17 1.36 6.95
N THR A 442 -19.85 1.15 5.81
CA THR A 442 -20.58 -0.08 5.47
C THR A 442 -19.74 -1.12 4.74
N LEU A 443 -18.46 -0.83 4.42
CA LEU A 443 -17.57 -1.81 3.82
C LEU A 443 -17.38 -3.00 4.79
N LYS A 444 -17.52 -4.19 4.24
CA LYS A 444 -17.23 -5.44 4.96
C LYS A 444 -15.72 -5.72 4.96
N PRO A 445 -15.20 -6.55 5.86
CA PRO A 445 -13.78 -6.90 5.88
C PRO A 445 -13.23 -7.44 4.57
N ASP A 446 -14.04 -8.19 3.81
CA ASP A 446 -13.64 -8.70 2.49
C ASP A 446 -13.56 -7.58 1.45
N ASP A 447 -14.48 -6.61 1.48
CA ASP A 447 -14.43 -5.43 0.61
C ASP A 447 -13.18 -4.60 0.91
N VAL A 448 -12.86 -4.39 2.19
CA VAL A 448 -11.65 -3.67 2.62
C VAL A 448 -10.41 -4.38 2.11
N THR A 449 -10.31 -5.70 2.30
CA THR A 449 -9.19 -6.52 1.81
C THR A 449 -9.04 -6.40 0.29
N TYR A 450 -10.12 -6.61 -0.45
CA TYR A 450 -10.12 -6.52 -1.90
C TYR A 450 -9.69 -5.13 -2.40
N LEU A 451 -10.26 -4.06 -1.83
CA LEU A 451 -9.93 -2.70 -2.24
C LEU A 451 -8.48 -2.32 -1.91
N LEU A 452 -7.98 -2.73 -0.74
CA LEU A 452 -6.57 -2.54 -0.39
C LEU A 452 -5.63 -3.21 -1.40
N GLN A 453 -5.93 -4.45 -1.82
CA GLN A 453 -5.12 -5.20 -2.78
C GLN A 453 -5.24 -4.66 -4.21
N SER A 454 -6.47 -4.46 -4.70
CA SER A 454 -6.76 -4.07 -6.09
C SER A 454 -6.24 -2.67 -6.43
N THR A 455 -6.03 -1.82 -5.44
CA THR A 455 -5.57 -0.45 -5.61
C THR A 455 -4.10 -0.24 -5.30
N THR A 456 -3.35 -1.30 -4.98
CA THR A 456 -1.90 -1.21 -4.70
C THR A 456 -1.13 -0.67 -5.90
N ARG A 457 0.04 -0.09 -5.64
CA ARG A 457 1.02 0.27 -6.68
C ARG A 457 1.95 -0.91 -6.97
N HIS A 458 2.44 -0.95 -8.19
CA HIS A 458 3.48 -1.91 -8.57
C HIS A 458 4.76 -1.70 -7.74
N PHE A 459 5.51 -2.78 -7.50
CA PHE A 459 6.81 -2.72 -6.84
C PHE A 459 7.85 -2.13 -7.80
N PRO A 460 8.51 -1.00 -7.47
CA PRO A 460 9.55 -0.43 -8.32
C PRO A 460 10.86 -1.23 -8.29
N SER A 461 11.05 -2.05 -7.27
CA SER A 461 12.19 -2.97 -7.11
C SER A 461 11.68 -4.39 -6.78
N ALA A 462 12.56 -5.39 -6.82
CA ALA A 462 12.19 -6.79 -6.64
C ALA A 462 11.50 -7.05 -5.30
N CYS A 463 10.30 -7.60 -5.35
CA CYS A 463 9.51 -8.05 -4.21
C CYS A 463 8.70 -9.29 -4.62
N SER A 464 9.35 -10.44 -4.63
CA SER A 464 8.69 -11.71 -4.98
C SER A 464 7.82 -12.17 -3.81
N GLN A 465 6.59 -12.59 -4.11
CA GLN A 465 5.61 -13.09 -3.12
C GLN A 465 5.31 -12.11 -1.98
N CYS A 466 5.31 -10.81 -2.27
CA CYS A 466 4.95 -9.75 -1.33
C CYS A 466 3.48 -9.30 -1.48
N GLY A 467 2.62 -10.14 -2.01
CA GLY A 467 1.23 -9.82 -2.27
C GLY A 467 1.03 -8.92 -3.50
N ALA A 468 -0.10 -8.21 -3.53
CA ALA A 468 -0.58 -7.48 -4.71
C ALA A 468 0.26 -6.25 -5.11
N GLY A 469 1.06 -5.70 -4.22
CA GLY A 469 1.84 -4.47 -4.45
C GLY A 469 1.95 -3.61 -3.19
N ILE A 470 2.48 -2.39 -3.33
CA ILE A 470 2.59 -1.42 -2.24
C ILE A 470 1.24 -0.71 -2.05
N VAL A 471 0.75 -0.63 -0.82
CA VAL A 471 -0.49 0.07 -0.48
C VAL A 471 -0.48 1.51 -1.02
N ASN A 472 -1.62 1.96 -1.59
CA ASN A 472 -1.81 3.31 -2.10
C ASN A 472 -3.05 3.94 -1.45
N ALA A 473 -2.82 4.83 -0.50
CA ALA A 473 -3.89 5.43 0.29
C ALA A 473 -4.92 6.17 -0.58
N ARG A 474 -4.46 6.98 -1.55
CA ARG A 474 -5.37 7.73 -2.43
C ARG A 474 -6.24 6.80 -3.27
N ALA A 475 -5.64 5.83 -3.93
CA ALA A 475 -6.39 4.91 -4.79
C ALA A 475 -7.39 4.05 -4.01
N ALA A 476 -7.01 3.60 -2.80
CA ALA A 476 -7.89 2.85 -1.92
C ALA A 476 -9.11 3.68 -1.45
N VAL A 477 -8.88 4.93 -1.08
CA VAL A 477 -9.94 5.89 -0.67
C VAL A 477 -10.90 6.19 -1.83
N ASP A 478 -10.38 6.43 -3.03
CA ASP A 478 -11.21 6.68 -4.22
C ASP A 478 -12.04 5.44 -4.59
N ALA A 479 -11.45 4.25 -4.52
CA ALA A 479 -12.15 2.99 -4.77
C ALA A 479 -13.26 2.71 -3.74
N ALA A 480 -13.03 3.03 -2.47
CA ALA A 480 -14.04 2.91 -1.41
C ALA A 480 -15.30 3.75 -1.69
N THR A 481 -15.17 4.85 -2.42
CA THR A 481 -16.29 5.71 -2.83
C THR A 481 -16.88 5.39 -4.21
N GLY A 482 -16.48 4.27 -4.84
CA GLY A 482 -17.02 3.78 -6.11
C GLY A 482 -16.26 4.26 -7.35
N SER A 483 -15.03 4.73 -7.20
CA SER A 483 -14.17 5.17 -8.32
C SER A 483 -12.84 4.40 -8.30
N PRO A 484 -12.83 3.07 -8.51
CA PRO A 484 -11.59 2.31 -8.54
C PRO A 484 -10.73 2.78 -9.73
N PRO A 485 -9.40 2.81 -9.56
CA PRO A 485 -8.50 3.12 -10.67
C PRO A 485 -8.55 2.04 -11.75
N GLY A 486 -8.30 2.42 -13.00
CA GLY A 486 -8.21 1.48 -14.12
C GLY A 486 -9.38 1.58 -15.09
N VAL A 487 -9.49 0.58 -15.95
CA VAL A 487 -10.55 0.45 -16.94
C VAL A 487 -11.55 -0.63 -16.53
N ALA A 488 -12.80 -0.47 -16.92
CA ALA A 488 -13.78 -1.54 -16.75
C ALA A 488 -13.53 -2.63 -17.80
N GLU A 489 -13.89 -3.85 -17.45
CA GLU A 489 -14.03 -4.92 -18.41
C GLU A 489 -15.05 -4.56 -19.48
N VAL A 490 -14.78 -4.98 -20.73
CA VAL A 490 -15.68 -4.84 -21.88
C VAL A 490 -15.90 -6.24 -22.46
N GLY A 491 -17.07 -6.80 -22.20
CA GLY A 491 -17.49 -8.09 -22.75
C GLY A 491 -18.29 -7.95 -24.07
N PRO A 492 -18.50 -9.05 -24.82
CA PRO A 492 -17.98 -10.39 -24.51
C PRO A 492 -16.47 -10.49 -24.79
N ASN A 493 -15.75 -11.21 -23.93
CA ASN A 493 -14.30 -11.43 -24.02
C ASN A 493 -13.91 -12.88 -23.65
N ASP A 494 -14.83 -13.83 -23.86
CA ASP A 494 -14.69 -15.23 -23.48
C ASP A 494 -13.67 -16.02 -24.32
N THR A 495 -13.19 -15.44 -25.43
CA THR A 495 -12.24 -16.07 -26.35
C THR A 495 -11.10 -15.12 -26.70
N SER A 496 -9.96 -15.66 -27.15
CA SER A 496 -8.82 -14.82 -27.59
C SER A 496 -9.14 -13.89 -28.76
N SER A 497 -10.10 -14.28 -29.63
CA SER A 497 -10.58 -13.43 -30.73
C SER A 497 -11.47 -12.26 -30.28
N GLN A 498 -12.04 -12.34 -29.09
CA GLN A 498 -12.88 -11.32 -28.46
C GLN A 498 -12.11 -10.55 -27.37
N ALA A 499 -10.83 -10.86 -27.15
CA ALA A 499 -10.02 -10.30 -26.07
C ALA A 499 -10.07 -8.77 -26.03
N GLN A 500 -10.32 -8.21 -24.86
CA GLN A 500 -10.26 -6.76 -24.65
C GLN A 500 -8.80 -6.27 -24.84
N ALA A 501 -8.58 -5.39 -25.80
CA ALA A 501 -7.26 -4.84 -26.06
C ALA A 501 -6.85 -3.78 -25.00
N ILE A 502 -5.70 -3.96 -24.38
CA ILE A 502 -5.13 -3.03 -23.42
C ILE A 502 -3.95 -2.31 -24.06
N ALA A 503 -4.08 -1.00 -24.24
CA ALA A 503 -3.10 -0.19 -24.97
C ALA A 503 -1.96 0.33 -24.08
N ASN A 504 -2.19 0.53 -22.79
CA ASN A 504 -1.24 1.19 -21.90
C ASN A 504 -0.68 0.23 -20.84
N ALA A 505 0.62 0.33 -20.62
CA ALA A 505 1.27 -0.33 -19.48
C ALA A 505 0.70 0.18 -18.14
N ASN A 506 0.89 -0.60 -17.07
CA ASN A 506 0.38 -0.30 -15.72
C ASN A 506 -1.15 -0.12 -15.65
N THR A 507 -1.88 -0.80 -16.52
CA THR A 507 -3.33 -0.77 -16.53
C THR A 507 -3.90 -1.79 -15.53
N ILE A 508 -4.95 -1.39 -14.81
CA ILE A 508 -5.80 -2.27 -14.01
C ILE A 508 -7.11 -2.47 -14.78
N VAL A 509 -7.48 -3.73 -15.05
CA VAL A 509 -8.80 -4.09 -15.57
C VAL A 509 -9.66 -4.52 -14.38
N ASN A 510 -10.74 -3.80 -14.11
CA ASN A 510 -11.71 -4.15 -13.08
C ASN A 510 -12.82 -4.97 -13.75
N ALA A 511 -12.95 -6.22 -13.35
CA ALA A 511 -13.80 -7.20 -14.00
C ALA A 511 -14.55 -8.08 -12.99
N ALA A 512 -15.39 -8.98 -13.50
CA ALA A 512 -16.10 -9.95 -12.67
C ALA A 512 -16.37 -11.23 -13.45
N MET A 513 -16.00 -12.39 -12.89
CA MET A 513 -16.50 -13.68 -13.35
C MET A 513 -18.02 -13.73 -13.25
N SER A 514 -18.71 -13.48 -14.33
CA SER A 514 -20.17 -13.35 -14.38
C SER A 514 -20.90 -14.66 -14.06
N SER A 515 -20.25 -15.80 -14.31
CA SER A 515 -20.70 -17.14 -14.01
C SER A 515 -19.54 -18.11 -13.77
N THR A 516 -19.82 -19.34 -13.40
CA THR A 516 -18.82 -20.41 -13.26
C THR A 516 -18.28 -20.95 -14.60
N ALA A 517 -18.91 -20.58 -15.70
CA ALA A 517 -18.48 -20.92 -17.07
C ALA A 517 -17.76 -19.78 -17.77
N ASP A 518 -17.67 -18.63 -17.13
CA ASP A 518 -17.06 -17.41 -17.65
C ASP A 518 -15.54 -17.53 -17.74
N SER A 519 -14.97 -16.78 -18.67
CA SER A 519 -13.54 -16.80 -18.93
C SER A 519 -13.12 -15.54 -19.68
N ASP A 520 -12.36 -14.67 -19.03
CA ASP A 520 -12.07 -13.33 -19.54
C ASP A 520 -10.69 -13.26 -20.19
N TYR A 521 -10.67 -12.83 -21.44
CA TYR A 521 -9.44 -12.59 -22.18
C TYR A 521 -9.13 -11.09 -22.31
N THR A 522 -7.90 -10.73 -22.02
CA THR A 522 -7.31 -9.43 -22.39
C THR A 522 -6.16 -9.65 -23.34
N SER A 523 -5.90 -8.69 -24.24
CA SER A 523 -4.77 -8.74 -25.17
C SER A 523 -3.84 -7.55 -24.98
N VAL A 524 -2.53 -7.79 -25.11
CA VAL A 524 -1.46 -6.81 -25.00
C VAL A 524 -0.56 -6.89 -26.22
N SER A 525 -0.28 -5.75 -26.86
CA SER A 525 0.78 -5.64 -27.86
C SER A 525 2.10 -5.31 -27.15
N LEU A 526 2.87 -6.34 -26.83
CA LEU A 526 4.11 -6.23 -26.07
C LEU A 526 5.28 -5.86 -27.00
N PRO A 527 6.00 -4.74 -26.76
CA PRO A 527 7.16 -4.38 -27.56
C PRO A 527 8.30 -5.40 -27.47
N ALA A 528 9.14 -5.44 -28.50
CA ALA A 528 10.32 -6.30 -28.58
C ALA A 528 11.22 -6.15 -27.34
N GLY A 529 11.63 -7.28 -26.76
CA GLY A 529 12.52 -7.32 -25.60
C GLY A 529 11.90 -6.96 -24.24
N ARG A 530 10.66 -6.49 -24.21
CA ARG A 530 9.97 -6.10 -22.95
C ARG A 530 9.41 -7.33 -22.24
N TRP A 531 9.21 -7.16 -20.92
CA TRP A 531 8.55 -8.12 -20.06
C TRP A 531 7.09 -7.71 -19.86
N LEU A 532 6.17 -8.66 -19.93
CA LEU A 532 4.79 -8.52 -19.47
C LEU A 532 4.67 -9.26 -18.15
N THR A 533 4.19 -8.57 -17.13
CA THR A 533 3.74 -9.17 -15.85
C THR A 533 2.26 -8.95 -15.73
N ALA A 534 1.49 -10.04 -15.63
CA ALA A 534 0.07 -10.02 -15.34
C ALA A 534 -0.14 -10.50 -13.89
N THR A 535 -0.87 -9.72 -13.11
CA THR A 535 -1.19 -10.02 -11.71
C THR A 535 -2.69 -10.00 -11.53
N LEU A 536 -3.26 -11.14 -11.15
CA LEU A 536 -4.68 -11.34 -10.86
C LEU A 536 -4.91 -11.21 -9.34
N ILE A 537 -5.83 -10.35 -8.97
CA ILE A 537 -6.24 -10.08 -7.60
C ILE A 537 -7.72 -10.47 -7.50
N PRO A 538 -8.04 -11.71 -7.08
CA PRO A 538 -9.41 -12.15 -6.91
C PRO A 538 -10.03 -11.50 -5.66
N ASN A 539 -11.36 -11.53 -5.56
CA ASN A 539 -11.97 -11.25 -4.27
C ASN A 539 -11.59 -12.34 -3.25
N PRO A 540 -11.61 -12.04 -1.94
CA PRO A 540 -11.09 -12.96 -0.92
C PRO A 540 -11.77 -14.34 -0.85
N ASN A 541 -12.97 -14.49 -1.44
CA ASN A 541 -13.78 -15.71 -1.40
C ASN A 541 -13.77 -16.47 -2.72
N SER A 542 -12.90 -16.11 -3.66
CA SER A 542 -12.82 -16.72 -5.00
C SER A 542 -11.44 -17.25 -5.28
N ASP A 543 -11.44 -18.27 -6.11
CA ASP A 543 -10.26 -18.93 -6.67
C ASP A 543 -10.37 -18.86 -8.19
N TYR A 544 -9.56 -18.02 -8.81
CA TYR A 544 -9.49 -17.82 -10.25
C TYR A 544 -8.07 -18.04 -10.72
N ASP A 545 -7.90 -18.88 -11.73
CA ASP A 545 -6.60 -19.17 -12.33
C ASP A 545 -6.21 -18.10 -13.35
N LEU A 546 -4.91 -17.80 -13.43
CA LEU A 546 -4.32 -16.88 -14.39
C LEU A 546 -3.49 -17.63 -15.43
N GLN A 547 -3.79 -17.43 -16.70
CA GLN A 547 -3.12 -18.09 -17.82
C GLN A 547 -2.60 -17.03 -18.80
N LEU A 548 -1.44 -17.29 -19.40
CA LEU A 548 -0.81 -16.41 -20.39
C LEU A 548 -0.45 -17.17 -21.65
N TYR A 549 -0.84 -16.63 -22.79
CA TYR A 549 -0.67 -17.24 -24.11
C TYR A 549 0.08 -16.29 -25.06
N ASP A 550 0.75 -16.87 -26.08
CA ASP A 550 1.24 -16.11 -27.22
C ASP A 550 0.15 -15.77 -28.24
N GLY A 551 0.50 -15.02 -29.28
CA GLY A 551 -0.43 -14.64 -30.37
C GLY A 551 -0.95 -15.83 -31.20
N GLY A 552 -0.33 -17.00 -31.09
CA GLY A 552 -0.75 -18.26 -31.70
C GLY A 552 -1.63 -19.11 -30.77
N ASN A 553 -2.04 -18.61 -29.62
CA ASN A 553 -2.77 -19.33 -28.56
C ASN A 553 -1.98 -20.50 -27.93
N THR A 554 -0.64 -20.43 -27.91
CA THR A 554 0.18 -21.37 -27.16
C THR A 554 0.27 -20.93 -25.70
N LEU A 555 -0.05 -21.80 -24.74
CA LEU A 555 0.08 -21.51 -23.30
C LEU A 555 1.56 -21.38 -22.94
N LEU A 556 1.94 -20.23 -22.38
CA LEU A 556 3.30 -19.89 -21.98
C LEU A 556 3.53 -19.97 -20.47
N ALA A 557 2.56 -19.55 -19.70
CA ALA A 557 2.62 -19.56 -18.23
C ALA A 557 1.24 -19.72 -17.62
N VAL A 558 1.20 -20.28 -16.41
CA VAL A 558 -0.02 -20.44 -15.62
C VAL A 558 0.32 -20.25 -14.14
N SER A 559 -0.59 -19.60 -13.40
CA SER A 559 -0.57 -19.50 -11.96
C SER A 559 -1.92 -20.00 -11.42
N ARG A 560 -1.89 -20.80 -10.35
CA ARG A 560 -3.05 -21.53 -9.80
C ARG A 560 -2.94 -21.60 -8.29
N PHE A 561 -2.95 -20.44 -7.65
CA PHE A 561 -3.00 -20.38 -6.19
C PHE A 561 -4.47 -20.43 -5.73
N GLY A 562 -4.68 -20.80 -4.47
CA GLY A 562 -6.03 -21.01 -3.93
C GLY A 562 -6.80 -19.74 -3.61
N THR A 563 -7.94 -19.91 -2.97
CA THR A 563 -8.94 -18.87 -2.68
C THR A 563 -8.35 -17.60 -2.08
N GLY A 564 -8.62 -16.47 -2.70
CA GLY A 564 -8.20 -15.13 -2.26
C GLY A 564 -6.68 -14.87 -2.33
N VAL A 565 -5.94 -15.74 -3.03
CA VAL A 565 -4.50 -15.58 -3.25
C VAL A 565 -4.26 -14.87 -4.58
N VAL A 566 -3.24 -14.03 -4.61
CA VAL A 566 -2.84 -13.29 -5.82
C VAL A 566 -2.06 -14.21 -6.76
N ASP A 567 -2.50 -14.31 -8.01
CA ASP A 567 -1.81 -15.02 -9.07
C ASP A 567 -0.95 -14.07 -9.90
N THR A 568 0.23 -14.53 -10.30
CA THR A 568 1.12 -13.72 -11.15
C THR A 568 1.81 -14.59 -12.20
N VAL A 569 1.78 -14.13 -13.45
CA VAL A 569 2.51 -14.72 -14.55
C VAL A 569 3.36 -13.67 -15.25
N THR A 570 4.52 -14.07 -15.77
CA THR A 570 5.44 -13.16 -16.45
C THR A 570 5.99 -13.82 -17.72
N VAL A 571 6.10 -13.03 -18.80
CA VAL A 571 6.71 -13.45 -20.06
C VAL A 571 7.56 -12.34 -20.64
N ARG A 572 8.60 -12.70 -21.39
CA ARG A 572 9.40 -11.75 -22.18
C ARG A 572 9.08 -11.91 -23.66
N ASN A 573 8.85 -10.81 -24.36
CA ASN A 573 8.82 -10.83 -25.81
C ASN A 573 10.26 -10.97 -26.36
N ILE A 574 10.60 -12.17 -26.79
CA ILE A 574 11.93 -12.48 -27.38
C ILE A 574 11.99 -12.26 -28.90
N SER A 575 10.89 -11.85 -29.52
CA SER A 575 10.85 -11.51 -30.94
C SER A 575 11.51 -10.17 -31.23
N ARG A 576 11.78 -9.88 -32.51
CA ARG A 576 12.38 -8.61 -32.94
C ARG A 576 11.35 -7.51 -33.23
N ALA A 577 10.07 -7.80 -33.02
CA ALA A 577 8.93 -6.89 -33.25
C ALA A 577 7.94 -6.94 -32.11
N ASN A 578 6.97 -6.04 -32.12
CA ASN A 578 5.82 -6.15 -31.21
C ASN A 578 5.11 -7.48 -31.45
N ALA A 579 4.72 -8.13 -30.38
CA ALA A 579 3.97 -9.39 -30.44
C ALA A 579 2.73 -9.32 -29.53
N THR A 580 1.65 -9.93 -30.01
CA THR A 580 0.41 -10.02 -29.21
C THR A 580 0.55 -11.16 -28.20
N TYR A 581 0.12 -10.86 -26.97
CA TYR A 581 -0.04 -11.83 -25.90
C TYR A 581 -1.47 -11.74 -25.38
N TYR A 582 -2.02 -12.89 -24.96
CA TYR A 582 -3.33 -12.98 -24.34
C TYR A 582 -3.18 -13.40 -22.88
N VAL A 583 -3.87 -12.69 -22.01
CA VAL A 583 -3.99 -13.02 -20.59
C VAL A 583 -5.43 -13.47 -20.37
N ARG A 584 -5.60 -14.67 -19.80
CA ARG A 584 -6.89 -15.28 -19.53
C ARG A 584 -7.08 -15.48 -18.05
N VAL A 585 -8.22 -15.05 -17.53
CA VAL A 585 -8.70 -15.36 -16.18
C VAL A 585 -9.77 -16.44 -16.28
N VAL A 586 -9.69 -17.46 -15.45
CA VAL A 586 -10.59 -18.62 -15.47
C VAL A 586 -11.13 -18.88 -14.08
N TYR A 587 -12.42 -19.15 -13.97
CA TYR A 587 -13.04 -19.59 -12.72
C TYR A 587 -12.56 -21.00 -12.33
N TYR A 588 -12.16 -21.17 -11.07
CA TYR A 588 -11.87 -22.48 -10.47
C TYR A 588 -12.87 -22.81 -9.37
N SER A 589 -13.05 -21.95 -8.37
CA SER A 589 -14.01 -22.14 -7.29
C SER A 589 -14.42 -20.83 -6.60
N GLY A 590 -15.41 -20.89 -5.72
CA GLY A 590 -15.83 -19.78 -4.88
C GLY A 590 -16.93 -18.93 -5.47
N SER A 591 -16.85 -17.60 -5.28
CA SER A 591 -17.89 -16.65 -5.70
C SER A 591 -17.84 -16.35 -7.19
N SER A 592 -19.02 -16.19 -7.81
CA SER A 592 -19.20 -15.68 -9.17
C SER A 592 -20.37 -14.67 -9.22
N GLY A 593 -20.62 -14.10 -10.40
CA GLY A 593 -21.62 -13.06 -10.61
C GLY A 593 -21.06 -11.65 -10.49
N THR A 594 -21.69 -10.69 -11.15
CA THR A 594 -21.21 -9.30 -11.32
C THR A 594 -20.97 -8.55 -10.00
N THR A 595 -21.55 -8.99 -8.90
CA THR A 595 -21.38 -8.39 -7.58
C THR A 595 -20.32 -9.11 -6.75
N ASN A 596 -20.35 -10.46 -6.72
CA ASN A 596 -19.54 -11.28 -5.85
C ASN A 596 -18.33 -11.90 -6.56
N GLY A 597 -18.35 -11.97 -7.91
CA GLY A 597 -17.28 -12.52 -8.74
C GLY A 597 -16.18 -11.52 -9.11
N LYS A 598 -16.09 -10.37 -8.44
CA LYS A 598 -15.15 -9.29 -8.79
C LYS A 598 -13.70 -9.72 -8.68
N TYR A 599 -12.89 -9.22 -9.61
CA TYR A 599 -11.44 -9.30 -9.57
C TYR A 599 -10.80 -8.06 -10.21
N ALA A 600 -9.52 -7.86 -9.95
CA ALA A 600 -8.71 -6.88 -10.66
C ALA A 600 -7.54 -7.60 -11.35
N LEU A 601 -7.35 -7.33 -12.64
CA LEU A 601 -6.21 -7.81 -13.42
C LEU A 601 -5.30 -6.64 -13.71
N ARG A 602 -4.07 -6.69 -13.17
CA ARG A 602 -3.05 -5.68 -13.42
C ARG A 602 -2.09 -6.16 -14.50
N LEU A 603 -1.88 -5.33 -15.50
CA LEU A 603 -0.98 -5.59 -16.63
C LEU A 603 0.13 -4.55 -16.66
N ASN A 604 1.38 -5.00 -16.59
CA ASN A 604 2.57 -4.14 -16.58
C ASN A 604 3.61 -4.64 -17.60
N TRP A 605 4.15 -3.72 -18.45
CA TRP A 605 5.18 -4.06 -19.44
C TRP A 605 6.09 -2.89 -19.83
#